data_5a9753b02767e1afc57407eb37515538
#
_entry.id   5a9753b02767e1afc57407eb37515538
#
_cell.length_a   1.000
_cell.length_b   1.000
_cell.length_c   1.000
_cell.angle_alpha   90.00
_cell.angle_beta   90.00
_cell.angle_gamma   90.00
#
_symmetry.space_group_name_H-M   'P 1'
#
loop_
_entity.id
_entity.type
_entity.pdbx_description
1 polymer ?
#
loop_
_entity_poly.entity_id
_entity_poly.type
_entity_poly.pdbx_seq_one_letter_code
_entity_poly.pdbx_strand_id
1 'polypeptide(L)'
;MAAEYTYRVSAWWTSGLTGLAKCESSPNTIHFSEAQELGGLQGRWTPEQLLLCALAGSFTTTFHEVARAAGFVFSDLEVEIEGNVRRNRGAGCNFSEILIRPRLTVQSEDLCEAGLALLRKAKAGCMISRAISAPQTLEPSVETGKVPVEGWSNDGTEVTVGM
;
A
#
# COMPACT_ATOMS: atom_id res chain seq x y z
N MET A 1 13.44 6.01 26.07
CA MET A 1 12.20 6.80 25.84
C MET A 1 11.59 6.36 24.52
N ALA A 2 10.27 6.16 24.46
CA ALA A 2 9.59 5.88 23.19
C ALA A 2 9.60 7.16 22.33
N ALA A 3 9.92 7.04 21.04
CA ALA A 3 9.81 8.14 20.09
C ALA A 3 8.34 8.32 19.70
N GLU A 4 7.88 9.56 19.69
CA GLU A 4 6.52 9.92 19.25
C GLU A 4 6.61 10.74 17.96
N TYR A 5 5.78 10.40 16.97
CA TYR A 5 5.74 11.07 15.68
C TYR A 5 4.32 11.56 15.41
N THR A 6 4.19 12.80 14.93
CA THR A 6 2.92 13.41 14.58
C THR A 6 2.84 13.63 13.07
N TYR A 7 1.76 13.16 12.47
CA TYR A 7 1.46 13.37 11.05
C TYR A 7 0.21 14.22 10.91
N ARG A 8 0.23 15.19 9.98
CA ARG A 8 -0.91 16.08 9.72
C ARG A 8 -1.25 16.06 8.23
N VAL A 9 -2.54 15.92 7.95
CA VAL A 9 -3.12 16.06 6.62
C VAL A 9 -4.30 17.01 6.73
N SER A 10 -4.44 17.92 5.78
CA SER A 10 -5.60 18.82 5.66
C SER A 10 -6.34 18.49 4.37
N ALA A 11 -7.65 18.56 4.40
CA ALA A 11 -8.49 18.39 3.24
C ALA A 11 -9.51 19.54 3.13
N TRP A 12 -9.80 19.93 1.89
CA TRP A 12 -10.75 20.99 1.57
C TRP A 12 -11.78 20.47 0.58
N TRP A 13 -13.03 20.77 0.82
CA TRP A 13 -14.09 20.62 -0.15
C TRP A 13 -13.92 21.61 -1.29
N THR A 14 -14.16 21.20 -2.52
CA THR A 14 -14.07 22.09 -3.70
C THR A 14 -15.43 22.30 -4.35
N SER A 15 -16.12 21.21 -4.70
CA SER A 15 -17.47 21.26 -5.28
C SER A 15 -18.11 19.88 -5.26
N GLY A 16 -19.43 19.80 -5.17
CA GLY A 16 -20.14 18.52 -5.21
C GLY A 16 -19.56 17.50 -4.23
N LEU A 17 -19.13 16.34 -4.74
CA LEU A 17 -18.52 15.24 -3.97
C LEU A 17 -16.99 15.18 -4.14
N THR A 18 -16.34 16.35 -4.36
CA THR A 18 -14.90 16.41 -4.63
C THR A 18 -14.15 17.25 -3.61
N GLY A 19 -12.87 16.99 -3.47
CA GLY A 19 -11.99 17.74 -2.60
C GLY A 19 -10.51 17.59 -2.96
N LEU A 20 -9.71 18.30 -2.17
CA LEU A 20 -8.26 18.30 -2.22
C LEU A 20 -7.72 17.89 -0.87
N ALA A 21 -6.65 17.13 -0.85
CA ALA A 21 -5.89 16.82 0.36
C ALA A 21 -4.41 17.15 0.18
N LYS A 22 -3.77 17.60 1.25
CA LYS A 22 -2.35 17.97 1.28
C LYS A 22 -1.75 17.70 2.64
N CYS A 23 -0.47 17.36 2.68
CA CYS A 23 0.34 17.38 3.89
C CYS A 23 1.50 18.37 3.76
N GLU A 24 2.04 18.83 4.88
CA GLU A 24 3.14 19.81 4.90
C GLU A 24 4.44 19.24 4.32
N SER A 25 4.65 17.92 4.45
CA SER A 25 5.87 17.25 4.03
C SER A 25 5.93 16.90 2.54
N SER A 26 4.85 17.14 1.77
CA SER A 26 4.78 16.84 0.34
C SER A 26 4.30 18.05 -0.46
N PRO A 27 4.96 18.41 -1.57
CA PRO A 27 4.49 19.46 -2.46
C PRO A 27 3.24 19.05 -3.24
N ASN A 28 2.97 17.75 -3.34
CA ASN A 28 1.88 17.19 -4.15
C ASN A 28 0.53 17.32 -3.44
N THR A 29 -0.49 17.61 -4.20
CA THR A 29 -1.89 17.65 -3.76
C THR A 29 -2.63 16.43 -4.31
N ILE A 30 -3.37 15.75 -3.45
CA ILE A 30 -4.24 14.65 -3.84
C ILE A 30 -5.61 15.20 -4.17
N HIS A 31 -6.08 14.96 -5.39
CA HIS A 31 -7.46 15.24 -5.81
C HIS A 31 -8.31 14.00 -5.58
N PHE A 32 -9.31 14.11 -4.74
CA PHE A 32 -10.20 13.01 -4.43
C PHE A 32 -11.65 13.30 -4.78
N SER A 33 -12.44 12.25 -4.94
CA SER A 33 -13.87 12.31 -5.17
C SER A 33 -14.54 11.09 -4.55
N GLU A 34 -15.83 11.16 -4.35
CA GLU A 34 -16.64 9.97 -4.12
C GLU A 34 -16.53 9.01 -5.31
N ALA A 35 -16.84 7.74 -5.10
CA ALA A 35 -16.85 6.73 -6.17
C ALA A 35 -17.82 7.12 -7.29
N GLN A 36 -17.46 6.78 -8.54
CA GLN A 36 -18.27 7.16 -9.71
C GLN A 36 -19.70 6.61 -9.63
N GLU A 37 -19.86 5.41 -9.10
CA GLU A 37 -21.16 4.75 -8.91
C GLU A 37 -22.06 5.47 -7.89
N LEU A 38 -21.46 6.32 -7.06
CA LEU A 38 -22.13 7.16 -6.06
C LEU A 38 -22.20 8.65 -6.48
N GLY A 39 -21.92 8.95 -7.76
CA GLY A 39 -22.02 10.30 -8.33
C GLY A 39 -20.71 11.10 -8.27
N GLY A 40 -19.60 10.46 -7.97
CA GLY A 40 -18.28 11.06 -8.00
C GLY A 40 -17.70 11.25 -9.40
N LEU A 41 -16.53 11.87 -9.48
CA LEU A 41 -15.82 12.13 -10.73
C LEU A 41 -14.85 11.02 -11.10
N GLN A 42 -14.89 10.60 -12.36
CA GLN A 42 -13.91 9.67 -12.92
C GLN A 42 -12.49 10.27 -12.90
N GLY A 43 -11.48 9.42 -12.75
CA GLY A 43 -10.07 9.83 -12.78
C GLY A 43 -9.61 10.53 -11.49
N ARG A 44 -10.37 10.40 -10.41
CA ARG A 44 -9.99 10.85 -9.07
C ARG A 44 -9.81 9.66 -8.13
N TRP A 45 -8.96 9.82 -7.13
CA TRP A 45 -8.87 8.86 -6.03
C TRP A 45 -10.14 8.90 -5.19
N THR A 46 -10.62 7.75 -4.74
CA THR A 46 -11.63 7.74 -3.68
C THR A 46 -10.99 7.66 -2.30
N PRO A 47 -11.66 8.09 -1.23
CA PRO A 47 -11.16 7.92 0.13
C PRO A 47 -10.81 6.47 0.47
N GLU A 48 -11.60 5.52 -0.02
CA GLU A 48 -11.37 4.08 0.15
C GLU A 48 -10.06 3.65 -0.53
N GLN A 49 -9.84 4.08 -1.77
CA GLN A 49 -8.59 3.80 -2.50
C GLN A 49 -7.38 4.42 -1.80
N LEU A 50 -7.51 5.63 -1.23
CA LEU A 50 -6.43 6.25 -0.46
C LEU A 50 -6.10 5.46 0.82
N LEU A 51 -7.10 4.90 1.50
CA LEU A 51 -6.88 4.02 2.65
C LEU A 51 -6.14 2.74 2.24
N LEU A 52 -6.56 2.11 1.13
CA LEU A 52 -5.90 0.91 0.61
C LEU A 52 -4.47 1.23 0.12
N CYS A 53 -4.25 2.39 -0.49
CA CYS A 53 -2.92 2.87 -0.88
C CYS A 53 -2.02 3.07 0.35
N ALA A 54 -2.52 3.65 1.43
CA ALA A 54 -1.79 3.78 2.68
C ALA A 54 -1.40 2.41 3.27
N LEU A 55 -2.31 1.43 3.19
CA LEU A 55 -2.02 0.05 3.62
C LEU A 55 -0.93 -0.59 2.75
N ALA A 56 -1.01 -0.46 1.41
CA ALA A 56 -0.01 -0.98 0.49
C ALA A 56 1.38 -0.37 0.77
N GLY A 57 1.45 0.95 0.87
CA GLY A 57 2.70 1.65 1.16
C GLY A 57 3.30 1.26 2.51
N SER A 58 2.47 1.17 3.56
CA SER A 58 2.94 0.74 4.88
C SER A 58 3.41 -0.71 4.89
N PHE A 59 2.74 -1.61 4.16
CA PHE A 59 3.19 -3.00 4.03
C PHE A 59 4.54 -3.09 3.33
N THR A 60 4.69 -2.38 2.20
CA THR A 60 5.93 -2.35 1.40
C THR A 60 7.13 -1.87 2.22
N THR A 61 6.98 -0.73 2.92
CA THR A 61 8.05 -0.18 3.76
C THR A 61 8.38 -1.09 4.95
N THR A 62 7.36 -1.67 5.59
CA THR A 62 7.55 -2.63 6.69
C THR A 62 8.26 -3.90 6.22
N PHE A 63 7.89 -4.42 5.02
CA PHE A 63 8.60 -5.57 4.45
C PHE A 63 10.07 -5.26 4.20
N HIS A 64 10.38 -4.10 3.61
CA HIS A 64 11.76 -3.69 3.38
C HIS A 64 12.58 -3.63 4.68
N GLU A 65 12.02 -3.08 5.75
CA GLU A 65 12.68 -3.04 7.07
C GLU A 65 12.92 -4.45 7.62
N VAL A 66 11.92 -5.34 7.53
CA VAL A 66 12.01 -6.72 8.00
C VAL A 66 13.06 -7.51 7.20
N ALA A 67 13.07 -7.36 5.88
CA ALA A 67 14.04 -8.00 4.99
C ALA A 67 15.46 -7.51 5.28
N ARG A 68 15.65 -6.19 5.40
CA ARG A 68 16.94 -5.59 5.77
C ARG A 68 17.47 -6.10 7.11
N ALA A 69 16.61 -6.17 8.12
CA ALA A 69 16.99 -6.67 9.45
C ALA A 69 17.38 -8.16 9.44
N ALA A 70 16.82 -8.95 8.50
CA ALA A 70 17.13 -10.35 8.31
C ALA A 70 18.33 -10.60 7.35
N GLY A 71 18.90 -9.56 6.75
CA GLY A 71 19.89 -9.70 5.69
C GLY A 71 19.36 -10.40 4.44
N PHE A 72 18.04 -10.34 4.22
CA PHE A 72 17.37 -11.01 3.12
C PHE A 72 17.38 -10.12 1.87
N VAL A 73 17.90 -10.66 0.76
CA VAL A 73 17.98 -9.98 -0.53
C VAL A 73 16.84 -10.48 -1.41
N PHE A 74 16.12 -9.55 -2.01
CA PHE A 74 15.05 -9.81 -2.96
C PHE A 74 15.22 -8.92 -4.19
N SER A 75 14.56 -9.28 -5.28
CA SER A 75 14.68 -8.56 -6.56
C SER A 75 13.56 -7.55 -6.73
N ASP A 76 12.34 -7.90 -6.34
CA ASP A 76 11.16 -7.04 -6.47
C ASP A 76 10.07 -7.39 -5.46
N LEU A 77 9.20 -6.43 -5.16
CA LEU A 77 8.00 -6.60 -4.36
C LEU A 77 6.87 -5.77 -4.92
N GLU A 78 5.85 -6.44 -5.42
CA GLU A 78 4.56 -5.83 -5.77
C GLU A 78 3.54 -6.13 -4.67
N VAL A 79 2.71 -5.15 -4.31
CA VAL A 79 1.67 -5.33 -3.29
C VAL A 79 0.33 -4.85 -3.84
N GLU A 80 -0.54 -5.80 -4.17
CA GLU A 80 -1.92 -5.53 -4.52
C GLU A 80 -2.81 -5.58 -3.28
N ILE A 81 -3.67 -4.58 -3.13
CA ILE A 81 -4.67 -4.54 -2.05
C ILE A 81 -6.06 -4.42 -2.67
N GLU A 82 -6.92 -5.36 -2.35
CA GLU A 82 -8.34 -5.33 -2.72
C GLU A 82 -9.19 -5.13 -1.47
N GLY A 83 -10.14 -4.21 -1.52
CA GLY A 83 -11.07 -3.94 -0.43
C GLY A 83 -12.52 -4.11 -0.87
N ASN A 84 -13.23 -5.01 -0.24
CA ASN A 84 -14.65 -5.25 -0.48
C ASN A 84 -15.50 -4.38 0.45
N VAL A 85 -16.26 -3.45 -0.12
CA VAL A 85 -17.17 -2.57 0.62
C VAL A 85 -18.61 -3.12 0.57
N ARG A 86 -19.22 -3.23 1.73
CA ARG A 86 -20.63 -3.63 1.86
C ARG A 86 -21.47 -2.48 2.40
N ARG A 87 -22.60 -2.24 1.75
CA ARG A 87 -23.59 -1.30 2.24
C ARG A 87 -24.58 -2.02 3.16
N ASN A 88 -24.61 -1.61 4.42
CA ASN A 88 -25.57 -2.15 5.40
C ASN A 88 -26.75 -1.19 5.54
N ARG A 89 -27.98 -1.74 5.47
CA ARG A 89 -29.20 -0.93 5.67
C ARG A 89 -29.17 -0.32 7.08
N GLY A 90 -29.14 1.01 7.15
CA GLY A 90 -29.18 1.77 8.40
C GLY A 90 -27.84 1.97 9.11
N ALA A 91 -26.73 1.33 8.67
CA ALA A 91 -25.42 1.43 9.31
C ALA A 91 -24.32 2.01 8.40
N GLY A 92 -24.66 2.44 7.17
CA GLY A 92 -23.68 2.99 6.22
C GLY A 92 -22.87 1.93 5.48
N CYS A 93 -21.74 2.33 4.92
CA CYS A 93 -20.80 1.46 4.22
C CYS A 93 -19.61 1.13 5.11
N ASN A 94 -19.10 -0.10 5.02
CA ASN A 94 -17.86 -0.51 5.67
C ASN A 94 -17.12 -1.54 4.82
N PHE A 95 -15.81 -1.63 5.00
CA PHE A 95 -15.04 -2.74 4.45
C PHE A 95 -15.48 -4.04 5.11
N SER A 96 -16.00 -4.96 4.31
CA SER A 96 -16.37 -6.31 4.77
C SER A 96 -15.16 -7.24 4.81
N GLU A 97 -14.17 -6.98 3.94
CA GLU A 97 -12.93 -7.73 3.83
C GLU A 97 -11.88 -6.90 3.10
N ILE A 98 -10.62 -7.10 3.43
CA ILE A 98 -9.46 -6.58 2.71
C ILE A 98 -8.52 -7.75 2.42
N LEU A 99 -8.18 -7.94 1.14
CA LEU A 99 -7.22 -8.92 0.68
C LEU A 99 -5.88 -8.23 0.42
N ILE A 100 -4.80 -8.78 0.95
CA ILE A 100 -3.44 -8.28 0.81
C ILE A 100 -2.65 -9.33 0.03
N ARG A 101 -2.29 -9.02 -1.21
CA ARG A 101 -1.61 -9.93 -2.14
C ARG A 101 -0.21 -9.44 -2.48
N PRO A 102 0.78 -9.64 -1.61
CA PRO A 102 2.16 -9.34 -1.95
C PRO A 102 2.73 -10.43 -2.85
N ARG A 103 3.38 -10.01 -3.94
CA ARG A 103 4.16 -10.85 -4.84
C ARG A 103 5.63 -10.47 -4.72
N LEU A 104 6.42 -11.39 -4.19
CA LEU A 104 7.85 -11.20 -3.95
C LEU A 104 8.65 -11.97 -4.98
N THR A 105 9.60 -11.30 -5.64
CA THR A 105 10.55 -11.93 -6.56
C THR A 105 11.90 -12.13 -5.88
N VAL A 106 12.39 -13.36 -5.89
CA VAL A 106 13.69 -13.75 -5.33
C VAL A 106 14.59 -14.37 -6.40
N GLN A 107 15.89 -14.44 -6.15
CA GLN A 107 16.87 -14.90 -7.14
C GLN A 107 16.93 -16.44 -7.29
N SER A 108 16.49 -17.20 -6.26
CA SER A 108 16.57 -18.67 -6.24
C SER A 108 15.44 -19.27 -5.38
N GLU A 109 15.10 -20.52 -5.66
CA GLU A 109 14.00 -21.25 -5.00
C GLU A 109 14.22 -21.45 -3.50
N ASP A 110 15.47 -21.64 -3.06
CA ASP A 110 15.81 -21.80 -1.65
C ASP A 110 15.46 -20.58 -0.78
N LEU A 111 15.26 -19.42 -1.39
CA LEU A 111 14.82 -18.20 -0.70
C LEU A 111 13.29 -18.08 -0.56
N CYS A 112 12.50 -18.92 -1.24
CA CYS A 112 11.04 -18.78 -1.28
C CYS A 112 10.39 -18.93 0.09
N GLU A 113 10.78 -19.95 0.86
CA GLU A 113 10.21 -20.20 2.19
C GLU A 113 10.55 -19.07 3.17
N ALA A 114 11.79 -18.59 3.16
CA ALA A 114 12.21 -17.45 3.95
C ALA A 114 11.46 -16.18 3.55
N GLY A 115 11.27 -15.94 2.25
CA GLY A 115 10.47 -14.82 1.71
C GLY A 115 9.04 -14.85 2.23
N LEU A 116 8.36 -16.01 2.16
CA LEU A 116 7.01 -16.18 2.70
C LEU A 116 6.92 -15.88 4.20
N ALA A 117 7.91 -16.33 4.98
CA ALA A 117 7.96 -16.06 6.42
C ALA A 117 8.12 -14.55 6.70
N LEU A 118 8.95 -13.85 5.92
CA LEU A 118 9.16 -12.41 6.06
C LEU A 118 7.92 -11.60 5.63
N LEU A 119 7.17 -12.03 4.60
CA LEU A 119 5.90 -11.40 4.22
C LEU A 119 4.86 -11.50 5.35
N ARG A 120 4.75 -12.64 6.02
CA ARG A 120 3.88 -12.81 7.20
C ARG A 120 4.33 -11.91 8.36
N LYS A 121 5.63 -11.81 8.59
CA LYS A 121 6.20 -10.93 9.62
C LYS A 121 5.92 -9.46 9.32
N ALA A 122 6.03 -9.05 8.05
CA ALA A 122 5.68 -7.70 7.61
C ALA A 122 4.19 -7.37 7.87
N LYS A 123 3.27 -8.31 7.56
CA LYS A 123 1.84 -8.15 7.87
C LYS A 123 1.59 -7.90 9.36
N ALA A 124 2.26 -8.67 10.22
CA ALA A 124 2.12 -8.54 11.68
C ALA A 124 2.70 -7.20 12.20
N GLY A 125 3.77 -6.68 11.57
CA GLY A 125 4.42 -5.43 11.93
C GLY A 125 3.82 -4.17 11.29
N CYS A 126 3.02 -4.32 10.24
CA CYS A 126 2.48 -3.20 9.48
C CYS A 126 1.55 -2.32 10.32
N MET A 127 1.94 -1.07 10.55
CA MET A 127 1.22 -0.12 11.40
C MET A 127 -0.19 0.15 10.88
N ILE A 128 -0.35 0.42 9.59
CA ILE A 128 -1.67 0.71 9.00
C ILE A 128 -2.57 -0.51 9.04
N SER A 129 -2.04 -1.70 8.75
CA SER A 129 -2.81 -2.95 8.91
C SER A 129 -3.35 -3.13 10.33
N ARG A 130 -2.58 -2.81 11.35
CA ARG A 130 -2.99 -2.89 12.75
C ARG A 130 -4.02 -1.83 13.15
N ALA A 131 -4.07 -0.70 12.44
CA ALA A 131 -5.01 0.38 12.68
C ALA A 131 -6.39 0.15 12.03
N ILE A 132 -6.48 -0.74 11.04
CA ILE A 132 -7.72 -1.05 10.33
C ILE A 132 -8.43 -2.22 11.02
N SER A 133 -9.70 -2.02 11.39
CA SER A 133 -10.51 -3.03 12.09
C SER A 133 -11.22 -4.03 11.16
N ALA A 134 -11.31 -3.73 9.85
CA ALA A 134 -11.90 -4.65 8.88
C ALA A 134 -11.11 -5.97 8.84
N PRO A 135 -11.77 -7.12 8.61
CA PRO A 135 -11.09 -8.39 8.42
C PRO A 135 -10.08 -8.31 7.28
N GLN A 136 -8.89 -8.86 7.49
CA GLN A 136 -7.79 -8.81 6.52
C GLN A 136 -7.23 -10.20 6.28
N THR A 137 -7.17 -10.61 5.03
CA THR A 137 -6.58 -11.87 4.59
C THR A 137 -5.27 -11.59 3.84
N LEU A 138 -4.20 -12.30 4.19
CA LEU A 138 -2.91 -12.25 3.50
C LEU A 138 -2.79 -13.45 2.56
N GLU A 139 -2.62 -13.18 1.27
CA GLU A 139 -2.42 -14.15 0.20
C GLU A 139 -1.04 -13.94 -0.46
N PRO A 140 0.06 -14.31 0.21
CA PRO A 140 1.40 -14.02 -0.27
C PRO A 140 1.83 -15.02 -1.33
N SER A 141 2.56 -14.55 -2.33
CA SER A 141 3.27 -15.38 -3.30
C SER A 141 4.75 -15.01 -3.38
N VAL A 142 5.59 -16.00 -3.64
CA VAL A 142 7.01 -15.81 -3.91
C VAL A 142 7.35 -16.55 -5.19
N GLU A 143 8.00 -15.87 -6.10
CA GLU A 143 8.44 -16.43 -7.37
C GLU A 143 9.92 -16.19 -7.60
N THR A 144 10.56 -17.04 -8.41
CA THR A 144 11.94 -16.85 -8.84
C THR A 144 11.97 -16.09 -10.15
N GLY A 145 12.79 -15.06 -10.24
CA GLY A 145 12.92 -14.28 -11.47
C GLY A 145 14.10 -13.33 -11.43
N LYS A 146 14.54 -12.93 -12.61
CA LYS A 146 15.40 -11.75 -12.76
C LYS A 146 14.47 -10.60 -13.10
N VAL A 147 14.46 -9.57 -12.26
CA VAL A 147 13.77 -8.33 -12.62
C VAL A 147 14.48 -7.76 -13.86
N PRO A 148 13.76 -7.41 -14.92
CA PRO A 148 14.29 -6.48 -15.91
C PRO A 148 14.77 -5.24 -15.17
N VAL A 149 15.98 -4.77 -15.45
CA VAL A 149 16.57 -3.58 -14.80
C VAL A 149 15.87 -2.33 -15.38
N GLU A 150 14.59 -2.19 -15.14
CA GLU A 150 13.86 -0.93 -15.22
C GLU A 150 13.64 -0.50 -13.77
N GLY A 151 14.72 0.00 -13.17
CA GLY A 151 14.72 0.31 -11.75
C GLY A 151 14.52 1.80 -11.51
N TRP A 152 13.69 2.10 -10.57
CA TRP A 152 13.71 3.39 -9.88
C TRP A 152 15.03 3.48 -9.09
N SER A 153 15.79 4.56 -9.29
CA SER A 153 16.95 4.85 -8.45
C SER A 153 16.46 5.14 -7.01
N ASN A 154 17.34 4.94 -6.02
CA ASN A 154 17.04 5.19 -4.61
C ASN A 154 16.64 6.65 -4.29
N ASP A 155 16.74 7.56 -5.24
CA ASP A 155 16.35 8.97 -5.16
C ASP A 155 14.99 9.28 -5.86
N GLY A 156 14.31 8.24 -6.37
CA GLY A 156 12.98 8.38 -7.01
C GLY A 156 13.04 8.85 -8.46
N THR A 157 14.21 8.82 -9.12
CA THR A 157 14.35 9.13 -10.54
C THR A 157 14.28 7.86 -11.40
N GLU A 158 13.60 7.95 -12.54
CA GLU A 158 13.49 6.88 -13.53
C GLU A 158 14.86 6.67 -14.20
N VAL A 159 15.45 5.50 -14.06
CA VAL A 159 16.73 5.18 -14.72
C VAL A 159 16.43 4.57 -16.09
N THR A 160 16.53 5.36 -17.13
CA THR A 160 16.55 4.86 -18.50
C THR A 160 17.94 4.26 -18.78
N VAL A 161 18.03 2.94 -18.82
CA VAL A 161 19.23 2.27 -19.30
C VAL A 161 19.22 2.34 -20.82
N GLY A 162 19.99 3.25 -21.40
CA GLY A 162 20.26 3.31 -22.83
C GLY A 162 20.91 2.00 -23.32
N MET A 163 20.45 1.51 -24.46
CA MET A 163 21.03 0.39 -25.20
C MET A 163 22.46 0.71 -25.66
#